data_235496dd677eef226a1617886dd27bcd
#
_entry.id   235496dd677eef226a1617886dd27bcd
#
_cell.length_a   1.000
_cell.length_b   1.000
_cell.length_c   1.000
_cell.angle_alpha   90.00
_cell.angle_beta   90.00
_cell.angle_gamma   90.00
#
_symmetry.space_group_name_H-M   'P 1'
#
loop_
_entity.id
_entity.type
_entity.pdbx_description
1 polymer ?
#
loop_
_entity_poly.entity_id
_entity_poly.type
_entity_poly.pdbx_seq_one_letter_code
_entity_poly.pdbx_strand_id
1 'polypeptide(L)'
;LNPDMASLRASVAAFRPFLEKDLRERHGIEPLAMYVYPAQVLFCKQPLTRLADLAGRRIRVSSTGQADFVEALGGTPLRIQFAQIPSNLEAGHTDCAITGSSSGHTLGLHRVTQHLYPFPVTWGLAIFGANKTAWERLPADLRQLLGRELPRLEERIWTAAESDTAQGLACSTGARGCKLPSKGRMTLHPLSSEDERLRLAILKTTVLPRWLQRCSMDCAQLWNSTLGAARGMALPER
;
A
#
# COMPACT_ATOMS: atom_id res chain seq x y z
N LEU A 1 -3.78 -6.40 1.98
CA LEU A 1 -3.67 -7.51 1.05
C LEU A 1 -4.87 -7.58 0.12
N ASN A 2 -5.11 -6.47 -0.54
CA ASN A 2 -6.15 -6.34 -1.56
C ASN A 2 -5.48 -6.56 -2.92
N PRO A 3 -5.91 -7.54 -3.72
CA PRO A 3 -5.28 -7.86 -5.00
C PRO A 3 -5.55 -6.78 -6.06
N ASP A 4 -6.63 -6.04 -5.89
CA ASP A 4 -7.10 -5.04 -6.85
C ASP A 4 -7.79 -3.86 -6.16
N MET A 5 -8.12 -2.84 -6.93
CA MET A 5 -8.78 -1.62 -6.46
C MET A 5 -10.19 -1.88 -5.92
N ALA A 6 -10.95 -2.79 -6.51
CA ALA A 6 -12.31 -3.10 -6.06
C ALA A 6 -12.30 -3.71 -4.66
N SER A 7 -11.42 -4.69 -4.42
CA SER A 7 -11.21 -5.29 -3.10
C SER A 7 -10.72 -4.27 -2.07
N LEU A 8 -9.87 -3.32 -2.49
CA LEU A 8 -9.38 -2.26 -1.62
C LEU A 8 -10.51 -1.31 -1.22
N ARG A 9 -11.33 -0.86 -2.18
CA ARG A 9 -12.50 -0.01 -1.92
C ARG A 9 -13.46 -0.68 -0.93
N ALA A 10 -13.77 -1.95 -1.11
CA ALA A 10 -14.61 -2.71 -0.19
C ALA A 10 -14.01 -2.78 1.23
N SER A 11 -12.71 -3.04 1.34
CA SER A 11 -12.00 -3.07 2.62
C SER A 11 -12.01 -1.72 3.31
N VAL A 12 -11.74 -0.64 2.58
CA VAL A 12 -11.75 0.73 3.13
C VAL A 12 -13.15 1.13 3.56
N ALA A 13 -14.18 0.85 2.74
CA ALA A 13 -15.57 1.14 3.09
C ALA A 13 -16.00 0.44 4.39
N ALA A 14 -15.61 -0.83 4.57
CA ALA A 14 -15.92 -1.60 5.78
C ALA A 14 -15.21 -1.06 7.04
N PHE A 15 -13.98 -0.55 6.91
CA PHE A 15 -13.18 -0.09 8.04
C PHE A 15 -13.32 1.40 8.36
N ARG A 16 -13.72 2.20 7.38
CA ARG A 16 -13.79 3.67 7.46
C ARG A 16 -14.60 4.20 8.65
N PRO A 17 -15.81 3.70 8.95
CA PRO A 17 -16.61 4.22 10.07
C PRO A 17 -15.87 4.09 11.41
N PHE A 18 -15.20 2.96 11.64
CA PHE A 18 -14.39 2.76 12.83
C PHE A 18 -13.20 3.73 12.88
N LEU A 19 -12.44 3.83 11.79
CA LEU A 19 -11.25 4.67 11.72
C LEU A 19 -11.60 6.15 11.91
N GLU A 20 -12.67 6.62 11.31
CA GLU A 20 -13.13 8.00 11.48
C GLU A 20 -13.56 8.30 12.91
N LYS A 21 -14.27 7.36 13.55
CA LYS A 21 -14.65 7.47 14.96
C LYS A 21 -13.41 7.52 15.86
N ASP A 22 -12.47 6.61 15.68
CA ASP A 22 -11.23 6.54 16.47
C ASP A 22 -10.39 7.83 16.34
N LEU A 23 -10.28 8.36 15.13
CA LEU A 23 -9.58 9.63 14.87
C LEU A 23 -10.23 10.81 15.59
N ARG A 24 -11.57 10.91 15.58
CA ARG A 24 -12.30 12.00 16.26
C ARG A 24 -12.22 11.89 17.77
N GLU A 25 -12.45 10.69 18.32
CA GLU A 25 -12.64 10.50 19.76
C GLU A 25 -11.30 10.37 20.51
N ARG A 26 -10.32 9.66 19.94
CA ARG A 26 -9.06 9.37 20.64
C ARG A 26 -7.90 10.27 20.20
N HIS A 27 -7.94 10.80 18.99
CA HIS A 27 -6.83 11.59 18.44
C HIS A 27 -7.15 13.06 18.22
N GLY A 28 -8.40 13.49 18.41
CA GLY A 28 -8.80 14.89 18.20
C GLY A 28 -8.62 15.35 16.74
N ILE A 29 -8.74 14.42 15.79
CA ILE A 29 -8.60 14.67 14.36
C ILE A 29 -9.99 14.57 13.69
N GLU A 30 -10.39 15.59 12.97
CA GLU A 30 -11.53 15.52 12.05
C GLU A 30 -11.06 14.97 10.72
N PRO A 31 -11.47 13.74 10.31
CA PRO A 31 -11.12 13.17 9.01
C PRO A 31 -11.96 13.83 7.92
N LEU A 32 -11.30 14.40 6.93
CA LEU A 32 -11.94 15.17 5.86
C LEU A 32 -12.01 14.41 4.54
N ALA A 33 -11.01 13.59 4.25
CA ALA A 33 -10.97 12.68 3.10
C ALA A 33 -10.01 11.53 3.36
N MET A 34 -10.24 10.42 2.68
CA MET A 34 -9.39 9.22 2.75
C MET A 34 -9.08 8.75 1.34
N TYR A 35 -7.82 8.82 0.94
CA TYR A 35 -7.41 8.51 -0.41
C TYR A 35 -6.28 7.50 -0.46
N VAL A 36 -6.07 6.91 -1.64
CA VAL A 36 -5.12 5.82 -1.85
C VAL A 36 -4.01 6.23 -2.81
N TYR A 37 -2.82 5.73 -2.55
CA TYR A 37 -1.71 5.75 -3.50
C TYR A 37 -1.78 4.56 -4.47
N PRO A 38 -1.10 4.62 -5.64
CA PRO A 38 -0.95 3.47 -6.53
C PRO A 38 -0.43 2.23 -5.81
N ALA A 39 -0.77 1.06 -6.34
CA ALA A 39 -0.34 -0.23 -5.80
C ALA A 39 1.16 -0.25 -5.53
N GLN A 40 1.56 -0.70 -4.35
CA GLN A 40 2.96 -0.88 -4.00
C GLN A 40 3.43 -2.25 -4.48
N VAL A 41 4.38 -2.22 -5.39
CA VAL A 41 4.90 -3.37 -6.12
C VAL A 41 6.40 -3.53 -5.87
N LEU A 42 6.99 -4.62 -6.34
CA LEU A 42 8.41 -4.92 -6.15
C LEU A 42 9.25 -4.46 -7.36
N PHE A 43 10.26 -3.65 -7.07
CA PHE A 43 11.34 -3.25 -7.99
C PHE A 43 12.62 -3.94 -7.53
N CYS A 44 13.23 -4.80 -8.35
CA CYS A 44 14.40 -5.58 -7.99
C CYS A 44 15.56 -5.44 -8.98
N LYS A 45 16.80 -5.53 -8.48
CA LYS A 45 18.03 -5.53 -9.31
C LYS A 45 18.22 -6.86 -10.02
N GLN A 46 17.93 -7.97 -9.36
CA GLN A 46 18.09 -9.32 -9.88
C GLN A 46 16.73 -9.95 -10.21
N PRO A 47 16.68 -10.93 -11.10
CA PRO A 47 15.44 -11.60 -11.49
C PRO A 47 14.67 -12.09 -10.27
N LEU A 48 13.34 -11.95 -10.34
CA LEU A 48 12.38 -12.46 -9.40
C LEU A 48 11.31 -13.19 -10.21
N THR A 49 11.31 -14.51 -10.18
CA THR A 49 10.37 -15.33 -10.95
C THR A 49 9.17 -15.76 -10.11
N ARG A 50 9.35 -15.82 -8.80
CA ARG A 50 8.31 -16.17 -7.81
C ARG A 50 8.58 -15.45 -6.48
N LEU A 51 7.57 -15.34 -5.62
CA LEU A 51 7.72 -14.69 -4.31
C LEU A 51 8.79 -15.35 -3.42
N ALA A 52 8.95 -16.65 -3.50
CA ALA A 52 9.99 -17.38 -2.75
C ALA A 52 11.43 -16.92 -3.06
N ASP A 53 11.66 -16.32 -4.22
CA ASP A 53 12.98 -15.77 -4.60
C ASP A 53 13.37 -14.52 -3.80
N LEU A 54 12.48 -14.01 -2.94
CA LEU A 54 12.81 -12.94 -1.98
C LEU A 54 13.62 -13.43 -0.78
N ALA A 55 13.74 -14.75 -0.57
CA ALA A 55 14.55 -15.31 0.49
C ALA A 55 16.01 -14.84 0.37
N GLY A 56 16.59 -14.40 1.50
CA GLY A 56 17.96 -13.90 1.59
C GLY A 56 18.17 -12.49 1.02
N ARG A 57 17.16 -11.85 0.39
CA ARG A 57 17.29 -10.50 -0.17
C ARG A 57 17.01 -9.43 0.88
N ARG A 58 17.69 -8.29 0.74
CA ARG A 58 17.44 -7.07 1.50
C ARG A 58 16.44 -6.23 0.75
N ILE A 59 15.30 -5.96 1.37
CA ILE A 59 14.15 -5.36 0.70
C ILE A 59 13.72 -4.11 1.43
N ARG A 60 13.71 -2.97 0.74
CA ARG A 60 13.16 -1.75 1.29
C ARG A 60 11.66 -1.89 1.49
N VAL A 61 11.20 -1.55 2.69
CA VAL A 61 9.79 -1.55 3.10
C VAL A 61 9.38 -0.18 3.65
N SER A 62 8.08 0.13 3.59
CA SER A 62 7.51 1.38 4.11
C SER A 62 6.59 1.18 5.33
N SER A 63 6.26 -0.06 5.67
CA SER A 63 5.34 -0.36 6.77
C SER A 63 5.72 -1.64 7.50
N THR A 64 5.19 -1.80 8.72
CA THR A 64 5.39 -3.01 9.52
C THR A 64 4.76 -4.24 8.85
N GLY A 65 3.57 -4.09 8.24
CA GLY A 65 2.95 -5.21 7.53
C GLY A 65 3.76 -5.69 6.31
N GLN A 66 4.46 -4.76 5.61
CA GLN A 66 5.42 -5.15 4.56
C GLN A 66 6.63 -5.86 5.16
N ALA A 67 7.13 -5.42 6.32
CA ALA A 67 8.23 -6.09 6.99
C ALA A 67 7.85 -7.52 7.39
N ASP A 68 6.70 -7.72 8.02
CA ASP A 68 6.18 -9.04 8.35
C ASP A 68 6.07 -9.97 7.13
N PHE A 69 5.60 -9.41 6.01
CA PHE A 69 5.48 -10.15 4.76
C PHE A 69 6.83 -10.57 4.18
N VAL A 70 7.81 -9.65 4.18
CA VAL A 70 9.17 -9.91 3.69
C VAL A 70 9.88 -10.95 4.56
N GLU A 71 9.80 -10.84 5.88
CA GLU A 71 10.37 -11.80 6.82
C GLU A 71 9.76 -13.19 6.67
N ALA A 72 8.44 -13.29 6.45
CA ALA A 72 7.77 -14.56 6.20
C ALA A 72 8.27 -15.27 4.93
N LEU A 73 8.84 -14.52 3.99
CA LEU A 73 9.47 -15.04 2.77
C LEU A 73 10.98 -15.29 2.94
N GLY A 74 11.52 -15.11 4.15
CA GLY A 74 12.96 -15.29 4.42
C GLY A 74 13.83 -14.13 3.93
N GLY A 75 13.24 -12.99 3.57
CA GLY A 75 13.95 -11.76 3.22
C GLY A 75 14.26 -10.89 4.44
N THR A 76 15.12 -9.90 4.27
CA THR A 76 15.49 -8.91 5.30
C THR A 76 14.83 -7.57 4.99
N PRO A 77 13.83 -7.12 5.76
CA PRO A 77 13.20 -5.83 5.54
C PRO A 77 14.07 -4.69 6.06
N LEU A 78 14.22 -3.64 5.24
CA LEU A 78 14.96 -2.43 5.59
C LEU A 78 14.03 -1.21 5.50
N ARG A 79 13.92 -0.45 6.59
CA ARG A 79 13.16 0.80 6.61
C ARG A 79 14.02 1.95 6.07
N ILE A 80 13.78 2.35 4.83
CA ILE A 80 14.50 3.42 4.15
C ILE A 80 13.48 4.46 3.68
N GLN A 81 13.80 5.72 3.89
CA GLN A 81 12.96 6.84 3.45
C GLN A 81 12.81 6.84 1.93
N PHE A 82 11.66 7.31 1.44
CA PHE A 82 11.30 7.25 0.02
C PHE A 82 12.37 7.88 -0.88
N ALA A 83 12.83 9.10 -0.56
CA ALA A 83 13.83 9.80 -1.37
C ALA A 83 15.20 9.10 -1.42
N GLN A 84 15.50 8.22 -0.47
CA GLN A 84 16.78 7.50 -0.38
C GLN A 84 16.77 6.14 -1.08
N ILE A 85 15.65 5.72 -1.67
CA ILE A 85 15.54 4.39 -2.30
C ILE A 85 16.55 4.24 -3.45
N PRO A 86 16.68 5.19 -4.42
CA PRO A 86 17.60 5.01 -5.54
C PRO A 86 19.06 4.86 -5.08
N SER A 87 19.53 5.75 -4.21
CA SER A 87 20.92 5.70 -3.74
C SER A 87 21.26 4.42 -2.98
N ASN A 88 20.31 3.87 -2.19
CA ASN A 88 20.53 2.62 -1.48
C ASN A 88 20.54 1.41 -2.43
N LEU A 89 19.73 1.43 -3.49
CA LEU A 89 19.78 0.41 -4.55
C LEU A 89 21.09 0.50 -5.34
N GLU A 90 21.52 1.69 -5.75
CA GLU A 90 22.79 1.92 -6.46
C GLU A 90 23.99 1.44 -5.64
N ALA A 91 24.06 1.83 -4.37
CA ALA A 91 25.13 1.45 -3.45
C ALA A 91 25.09 -0.04 -3.07
N GLY A 92 24.07 -0.80 -3.48
CA GLY A 92 23.92 -2.20 -3.12
C GLY A 92 23.56 -2.46 -1.66
N HIS A 93 23.04 -1.46 -0.94
CA HIS A 93 22.53 -1.63 0.42
C HIS A 93 21.19 -2.37 0.43
N THR A 94 20.41 -2.27 -0.64
CA THR A 94 19.17 -3.02 -0.89
C THR A 94 19.21 -3.74 -2.23
N ASP A 95 18.52 -4.85 -2.31
CA ASP A 95 18.41 -5.68 -3.51
C ASP A 95 17.08 -5.41 -4.25
N CYS A 96 16.04 -5.08 -3.48
CA CYS A 96 14.71 -4.73 -3.97
C CYS A 96 14.09 -3.58 -3.15
N ALA A 97 13.05 -2.96 -3.72
CA ALA A 97 12.21 -2.00 -3.00
C ALA A 97 10.73 -2.27 -3.25
N ILE A 98 9.91 -2.21 -2.17
CA ILE A 98 8.46 -2.16 -2.25
C ILE A 98 8.05 -0.69 -2.21
N THR A 99 7.42 -0.22 -3.30
CA THR A 99 6.92 1.15 -3.41
C THR A 99 5.81 1.25 -4.46
N GLY A 100 5.09 2.38 -4.49
CA GLY A 100 4.04 2.62 -5.47
C GLY A 100 4.57 2.51 -6.91
N SER A 101 3.82 1.86 -7.80
CA SER A 101 4.25 1.63 -9.18
C SER A 101 4.61 2.93 -9.91
N SER A 102 3.72 3.92 -9.88
CA SER A 102 3.95 5.24 -10.48
C SER A 102 5.01 6.03 -9.70
N SER A 103 4.97 6.01 -8.37
CA SER A 103 5.93 6.70 -7.51
C SER A 103 7.36 6.19 -7.73
N GLY A 104 7.54 4.86 -7.85
CA GLY A 104 8.82 4.24 -8.15
C GLY A 104 9.34 4.62 -9.54
N HIS A 105 8.47 4.68 -10.54
CA HIS A 105 8.83 5.15 -11.87
C HIS A 105 9.30 6.61 -11.83
N THR A 106 8.52 7.51 -11.20
CA THR A 106 8.84 8.93 -11.07
C THR A 106 10.14 9.16 -10.30
N LEU A 107 10.41 8.36 -9.28
CA LEU A 107 11.67 8.37 -8.52
C LEU A 107 12.86 7.85 -9.32
N GLY A 108 12.63 7.28 -10.51
CA GLY A 108 13.68 6.79 -11.40
C GLY A 108 14.15 5.36 -11.09
N LEU A 109 13.39 4.55 -10.38
CA LEU A 109 13.79 3.17 -10.03
C LEU A 109 14.04 2.30 -11.26
N HIS A 110 13.38 2.57 -12.38
CA HIS A 110 13.63 1.93 -13.68
C HIS A 110 15.04 2.13 -14.22
N ARG A 111 15.85 3.02 -13.63
CA ARG A 111 17.26 3.27 -14.01
C ARG A 111 18.22 2.43 -13.17
N VAL A 112 17.83 2.04 -11.97
CA VAL A 112 18.67 1.36 -10.98
C VAL A 112 18.21 -0.08 -10.67
N THR A 113 17.08 -0.50 -11.24
CA THR A 113 16.54 -1.85 -11.16
C THR A 113 16.12 -2.35 -12.55
N GLN A 114 16.14 -3.66 -12.77
CA GLN A 114 15.86 -4.28 -14.07
C GLN A 114 14.58 -5.13 -14.06
N HIS A 115 14.07 -5.51 -12.88
CA HIS A 115 12.97 -6.45 -12.75
C HIS A 115 11.82 -5.83 -11.95
N LEU A 116 10.62 -5.91 -12.52
CA LEU A 116 9.37 -5.40 -11.93
C LEU A 116 8.42 -6.56 -11.71
N TYR A 117 7.96 -6.71 -10.47
CA TYR A 117 6.97 -7.70 -10.09
C TYR A 117 5.66 -6.96 -9.74
N PRO A 118 4.62 -7.02 -10.59
CA PRO A 118 3.45 -6.15 -10.53
C PRO A 118 2.45 -6.51 -9.42
N PHE A 119 2.85 -7.40 -8.55
CA PHE A 119 2.05 -7.87 -7.43
C PHE A 119 1.77 -6.75 -6.42
N PRO A 120 0.50 -6.41 -6.13
CA PRO A 120 0.16 -5.44 -5.10
C PRO A 120 0.45 -6.01 -3.71
N VAL A 121 1.66 -5.78 -3.19
CA VAL A 121 2.02 -6.19 -1.82
C VAL A 121 1.12 -5.48 -0.82
N THR A 122 0.97 -4.17 -0.98
CA THR A 122 0.07 -3.32 -0.19
C THR A 122 -0.41 -2.14 -1.04
N TRP A 123 -1.34 -1.38 -0.46
CA TRP A 123 -1.76 -0.07 -0.93
C TRP A 123 -1.44 0.96 0.15
N GLY A 124 -0.96 2.12 -0.23
CA GLY A 124 -0.81 3.23 0.69
C GLY A 124 -2.15 3.93 0.88
N LEU A 125 -2.61 4.03 2.12
CA LEU A 125 -3.79 4.81 2.48
C LEU A 125 -3.33 6.09 3.17
N ALA A 126 -3.91 7.23 2.80
CA ALA A 126 -3.65 8.51 3.42
C ALA A 126 -4.95 9.19 3.84
N ILE A 127 -4.86 10.01 4.87
CA ILE A 127 -5.98 10.72 5.45
C ILE A 127 -5.70 12.22 5.39
N PHE A 128 -6.62 12.98 4.80
CA PHE A 128 -6.73 14.40 5.05
C PHE A 128 -7.43 14.57 6.39
N GLY A 129 -6.72 15.07 7.37
CA GLY A 129 -7.24 15.33 8.70
C GLY A 129 -6.96 16.75 9.15
N ALA A 130 -7.91 17.35 9.87
CA ALA A 130 -7.73 18.61 10.55
C ALA A 130 -7.71 18.39 12.06
N ASN A 131 -7.03 19.26 12.80
CA ASN A 131 -7.24 19.35 14.23
C ASN A 131 -8.72 19.67 14.51
N LYS A 132 -9.38 18.86 15.33
CA LYS A 132 -10.84 18.97 15.57
C LYS A 132 -11.25 20.35 16.05
N THR A 133 -10.54 20.90 17.03
CA THR A 133 -10.82 22.23 17.58
C THR A 133 -10.62 23.34 16.54
N ALA A 134 -9.57 23.24 15.71
CA ALA A 134 -9.34 24.18 14.63
C ALA A 134 -10.44 24.09 13.55
N TRP A 135 -10.86 22.87 13.21
CA TRP A 135 -11.96 22.62 12.28
C TRP A 135 -13.28 23.24 12.78
N GLU A 136 -13.60 23.04 14.04
CA GLU A 136 -14.84 23.58 14.66
C GLU A 136 -14.87 25.12 14.68
N ARG A 137 -13.70 25.77 14.74
CA ARG A 137 -13.56 27.23 14.70
C ARG A 137 -13.63 27.85 13.31
N LEU A 138 -13.56 27.03 12.26
CA LEU A 138 -13.72 27.55 10.90
C LEU A 138 -15.12 28.11 10.70
N PRO A 139 -15.30 29.18 9.91
CA PRO A 139 -16.60 29.67 9.45
C PRO A 139 -17.45 28.56 8.85
N ALA A 140 -18.75 28.61 9.07
CA ALA A 140 -19.66 27.54 8.65
C ALA A 140 -19.68 27.34 7.13
N ASP A 141 -19.57 28.42 6.37
CA ASP A 141 -19.51 28.42 4.91
C ASP A 141 -18.26 27.71 4.38
N LEU A 142 -17.10 27.93 5.02
CA LEU A 142 -15.85 27.23 4.68
C LEU A 142 -15.93 25.73 5.02
N ARG A 143 -16.50 25.37 6.18
CA ARG A 143 -16.72 23.95 6.53
C ARG A 143 -17.65 23.27 5.54
N GLN A 144 -18.72 23.93 5.12
CA GLN A 144 -19.64 23.41 4.10
C GLN A 144 -18.95 23.26 2.74
N LEU A 145 -18.15 24.25 2.33
CA LEU A 145 -17.39 24.19 1.09
C LEU A 145 -16.43 23.00 1.10
N LEU A 146 -15.59 22.86 2.12
CA LEU A 146 -14.64 21.77 2.25
C LEU A 146 -15.34 20.41 2.36
N GLY A 147 -16.43 20.32 3.14
CA GLY A 147 -17.24 19.10 3.27
C GLY A 147 -17.88 18.64 1.96
N ARG A 148 -18.11 19.55 1.00
CA ARG A 148 -18.59 19.23 -0.34
C ARG A 148 -17.46 18.89 -1.31
N GLU A 149 -16.35 19.62 -1.29
CA GLU A 149 -15.31 19.50 -2.31
C GLU A 149 -14.30 18.38 -2.00
N LEU A 150 -13.99 18.11 -0.73
CA LEU A 150 -13.04 17.09 -0.36
C LEU A 150 -13.49 15.66 -0.71
N PRO A 151 -14.75 15.24 -0.54
CA PRO A 151 -15.22 13.95 -1.05
C PRO A 151 -15.12 13.82 -2.58
N ARG A 152 -15.34 14.92 -3.31
CA ARG A 152 -15.16 14.95 -4.77
C ARG A 152 -13.69 14.80 -5.17
N LEU A 153 -12.79 15.43 -4.42
CA LEU A 153 -11.35 15.26 -4.59
C LEU A 153 -10.92 13.82 -4.27
N GLU A 154 -11.43 13.26 -3.19
CA GLU A 154 -11.20 11.87 -2.80
C GLU A 154 -11.52 10.92 -3.96
N GLU A 155 -12.72 10.99 -4.53
CA GLU A 155 -13.12 10.10 -5.62
C GLU A 155 -12.22 10.25 -6.87
N ARG A 156 -11.83 11.49 -7.20
CA ARG A 156 -10.87 11.73 -8.30
C ARG A 156 -9.52 11.10 -8.03
N ILE A 157 -9.02 11.16 -6.78
CA ILE A 157 -7.74 10.55 -6.41
C ILE A 157 -7.83 9.02 -6.47
N TRP A 158 -8.93 8.43 -6.02
CA TRP A 158 -9.15 6.98 -6.13
C TRP A 158 -9.12 6.50 -7.58
N THR A 159 -9.80 7.22 -8.46
CA THR A 159 -9.81 6.92 -9.90
C THR A 159 -8.42 7.11 -10.52
N ALA A 160 -7.73 8.20 -10.16
CA ALA A 160 -6.38 8.45 -10.62
C ALA A 160 -5.39 7.37 -10.16
N ALA A 161 -5.47 6.91 -8.90
CA ALA A 161 -4.56 5.90 -8.36
C ALA A 161 -4.63 4.56 -9.11
N GLU A 162 -5.81 4.18 -9.61
CA GLU A 162 -5.98 3.00 -10.45
C GLU A 162 -5.25 3.17 -11.80
N SER A 163 -5.51 4.30 -12.48
CA SER A 163 -4.81 4.66 -13.72
C SER A 163 -3.30 4.77 -13.51
N ASP A 164 -2.86 5.41 -12.44
CA ASP A 164 -1.44 5.59 -12.11
C ASP A 164 -0.74 4.27 -11.80
N THR A 165 -1.46 3.29 -11.23
CA THR A 165 -0.93 1.95 -11.06
C THR A 165 -0.55 1.34 -12.40
N ALA A 166 -1.45 1.37 -13.38
CA ALA A 166 -1.20 0.86 -14.72
C ALA A 166 -0.11 1.66 -15.44
N GLN A 167 -0.14 3.00 -15.32
CA GLN A 167 0.88 3.88 -15.92
C GLN A 167 2.29 3.62 -15.38
N GLY A 168 2.43 3.45 -14.05
CA GLY A 168 3.71 3.15 -13.43
C GLY A 168 4.32 1.85 -13.96
N LEU A 169 3.52 0.80 -14.10
CA LEU A 169 3.95 -0.48 -14.69
C LEU A 169 4.33 -0.32 -16.16
N ALA A 170 3.45 0.29 -16.96
CA ALA A 170 3.69 0.50 -18.40
C ALA A 170 4.94 1.34 -18.66
N CYS A 171 5.13 2.42 -17.90
CA CYS A 171 6.26 3.32 -18.11
C CYS A 171 7.59 2.71 -17.63
N SER A 172 7.57 1.96 -16.53
CA SER A 172 8.77 1.26 -16.05
C SER A 172 9.25 0.16 -17.02
N THR A 173 8.35 -0.43 -17.78
CA THR A 173 8.67 -1.49 -18.76
C THR A 173 8.81 -0.99 -20.19
N GLY A 174 8.45 0.28 -20.47
CA GLY A 174 8.45 0.82 -21.82
C GLY A 174 7.30 0.37 -22.71
N ALA A 175 6.24 -0.19 -22.11
CA ALA A 175 5.06 -0.68 -22.83
C ALA A 175 4.30 0.46 -23.53
N ARG A 176 3.52 0.11 -24.58
CA ARG A 176 2.77 1.07 -25.42
C ARG A 176 1.79 1.97 -24.65
N GLY A 177 1.28 1.51 -23.50
CA GLY A 177 0.36 2.27 -22.63
C GLY A 177 1.02 3.39 -21.82
N CYS A 178 2.36 3.55 -21.87
CA CYS A 178 3.07 4.61 -21.14
C CYS A 178 2.79 5.99 -21.74
N LYS A 179 2.26 6.90 -20.93
CA LYS A 179 1.98 8.31 -21.28
C LYS A 179 2.97 9.29 -20.65
N LEU A 180 3.90 8.81 -19.80
CA LEU A 180 4.91 9.67 -19.19
C LEU A 180 6.10 9.90 -20.13
N PRO A 181 6.84 11.02 -19.98
CA PRO A 181 7.97 11.37 -20.84
C PRO A 181 9.12 10.34 -20.79
N SER A 182 9.41 9.80 -19.60
CA SER A 182 10.46 8.79 -19.43
C SER A 182 9.90 7.38 -19.58
N LYS A 183 10.66 6.50 -20.24
CA LYS A 183 10.32 5.09 -20.40
C LYS A 183 11.48 4.23 -19.92
N GLY A 184 11.18 3.26 -19.06
CA GLY A 184 12.12 2.23 -18.65
C GLY A 184 12.19 1.07 -19.63
N ARG A 185 12.99 0.05 -19.25
CA ARG A 185 13.14 -1.21 -19.99
C ARG A 185 13.13 -2.41 -19.06
N MET A 186 12.40 -2.29 -17.95
CA MET A 186 12.35 -3.34 -16.94
C MET A 186 11.63 -4.58 -17.48
N THR A 187 12.08 -5.74 -17.07
CA THR A 187 11.37 -7.01 -17.33
C THR A 187 10.21 -7.13 -16.34
N LEU A 188 9.00 -7.28 -16.87
CA LEU A 188 7.80 -7.55 -16.07
C LEU A 188 7.69 -9.06 -15.84
N HIS A 189 7.56 -9.47 -14.58
CA HIS A 189 7.36 -10.86 -14.19
C HIS A 189 5.90 -11.09 -13.81
N PRO A 190 5.19 -11.99 -14.50
CA PRO A 190 3.76 -12.23 -14.19
C PRO A 190 3.60 -12.86 -12.80
N LEU A 191 2.48 -12.55 -12.16
CA LEU A 191 2.06 -13.21 -10.93
C LEU A 191 1.59 -14.63 -11.23
N SER A 192 2.10 -15.62 -10.50
CA SER A 192 1.64 -17.00 -10.58
C SER A 192 0.47 -17.26 -9.61
N SER A 193 -0.33 -18.28 -9.90
CA SER A 193 -1.36 -18.74 -8.96
C SER A 193 -0.78 -19.30 -7.66
N GLU A 194 0.45 -19.81 -7.70
CA GLU A 194 1.18 -20.27 -6.52
C GLU A 194 1.56 -19.09 -5.62
N ASP A 195 2.08 -18.01 -6.20
CA ASP A 195 2.41 -16.79 -5.46
C ASP A 195 1.17 -16.16 -4.81
N GLU A 196 0.02 -16.20 -5.49
CA GLU A 196 -1.22 -15.70 -4.92
C GLU A 196 -1.69 -16.54 -3.72
N ARG A 197 -1.57 -17.87 -3.81
CA ARG A 197 -1.84 -18.77 -2.66
C ARG A 197 -0.87 -18.52 -1.51
N LEU A 198 0.43 -18.38 -1.82
CA LEU A 198 1.46 -18.10 -0.82
C LEU A 198 1.20 -16.76 -0.13
N ARG A 199 0.84 -15.73 -0.87
CA ARG A 199 0.46 -14.42 -0.32
C ARG A 199 -0.67 -14.53 0.69
N LEU A 200 -1.74 -15.24 0.36
CA LEU A 200 -2.89 -15.44 1.25
C LEU A 200 -2.52 -16.28 2.47
N ALA A 201 -1.67 -17.28 2.31
CA ALA A 201 -1.16 -18.08 3.42
C ALA A 201 -0.35 -17.19 4.39
N ILE A 202 0.60 -16.41 3.90
CA ILE A 202 1.42 -15.49 4.70
C ILE A 202 0.54 -14.46 5.44
N LEU A 203 -0.49 -13.93 4.78
CA LEU A 203 -1.45 -13.06 5.45
C LEU A 203 -2.05 -13.72 6.68
N LYS A 204 -2.56 -14.93 6.53
CA LYS A 204 -3.27 -15.66 7.59
C LYS A 204 -2.33 -16.16 8.69
N THR A 205 -1.16 -16.67 8.33
CA THR A 205 -0.26 -17.36 9.27
C THR A 205 0.77 -16.45 9.92
N THR A 206 1.05 -15.27 9.34
CA THR A 206 2.12 -14.39 9.83
C THR A 206 1.65 -12.95 10.03
N VAL A 207 1.16 -12.29 8.98
CA VAL A 207 0.88 -10.85 9.05
C VAL A 207 -0.25 -10.52 10.01
N LEU A 208 -1.38 -11.22 9.93
CA LEU A 208 -2.52 -11.01 10.83
C LEU A 208 -2.20 -11.40 12.28
N PRO A 209 -1.60 -12.56 12.59
CA PRO A 209 -1.19 -12.89 13.96
C PRO A 209 -0.22 -11.87 14.56
N ARG A 210 0.78 -11.43 13.81
CA ARG A 210 1.71 -10.39 14.29
C ARG A 210 1.04 -9.03 14.49
N TRP A 211 0.10 -8.69 13.62
CA TRP A 211 -0.72 -7.48 13.81
C TRP A 211 -1.54 -7.57 15.09
N LEU A 212 -2.22 -8.70 15.36
CA LEU A 212 -2.97 -8.92 16.61
C LEU A 212 -2.09 -8.82 17.85
N GLN A 213 -0.85 -9.32 17.80
CA GLN A 213 0.08 -9.22 18.93
C GLN A 213 0.46 -7.77 19.25
N ARG A 214 0.53 -6.89 18.23
CA ARG A 214 0.82 -5.47 18.38
C ARG A 214 -0.40 -4.61 18.71
N CYS A 215 -1.55 -5.17 18.55
CA CYS A 215 -2.81 -4.46 18.74
C CYS A 215 -3.25 -4.55 20.20
N SER A 216 -3.57 -3.41 20.84
CA SER A 216 -3.76 -3.28 22.27
C SER A 216 -5.16 -3.64 22.79
N MET A 217 -6.14 -3.92 21.93
CA MET A 217 -7.55 -4.14 22.31
C MET A 217 -8.24 -5.08 21.33
N ASP A 218 -9.50 -5.38 21.47
CA ASP A 218 -10.39 -6.29 20.74
C ASP A 218 -10.26 -6.29 19.20
N CYS A 219 -9.00 -6.32 18.71
CA CYS A 219 -8.68 -6.23 17.29
C CYS A 219 -9.14 -7.45 16.51
N ALA A 220 -9.29 -8.60 17.17
CA ALA A 220 -9.92 -9.76 16.55
C ALA A 220 -11.41 -9.48 16.29
N GLN A 221 -12.12 -8.92 17.28
CA GLN A 221 -13.52 -8.52 17.13
C GLN A 221 -13.68 -7.41 16.10
N LEU A 222 -12.81 -6.38 16.16
CA LEU A 222 -12.80 -5.32 15.16
C LEU A 222 -12.54 -5.86 13.74
N TRP A 223 -11.56 -6.74 13.59
CA TRP A 223 -11.31 -7.39 12.33
C TRP A 223 -12.53 -8.16 11.84
N ASN A 224 -13.12 -9.00 12.70
CA ASN A 224 -14.26 -9.85 12.35
C ASN A 224 -15.49 -9.03 11.96
N SER A 225 -15.75 -7.92 12.66
CA SER A 225 -16.89 -7.04 12.36
C SER A 225 -16.70 -6.11 11.14
N THR A 226 -15.48 -5.99 10.62
CA THR A 226 -15.13 -5.07 9.52
C THR A 226 -14.47 -5.80 8.35
N LEU A 227 -13.15 -5.81 8.34
CA LEU A 227 -12.34 -6.36 7.24
C LEU A 227 -12.50 -7.87 7.10
N GLY A 228 -12.61 -8.60 8.21
CA GLY A 228 -12.81 -10.05 8.23
C GLY A 228 -14.12 -10.44 7.55
N ALA A 229 -15.21 -9.75 7.90
CA ALA A 229 -16.50 -9.94 7.24
C ALA A 229 -16.45 -9.61 5.75
N ALA A 230 -15.88 -8.46 5.39
CA ALA A 230 -15.75 -8.02 4.00
C ALA A 230 -14.86 -8.93 3.14
N ARG A 231 -13.96 -9.70 3.76
CA ARG A 231 -12.98 -10.57 3.09
C ARG A 231 -13.25 -12.06 3.27
N GLY A 232 -14.29 -12.46 3.99
CA GLY A 232 -14.55 -13.85 4.32
C GLY A 232 -13.43 -14.50 5.15
N MET A 233 -12.76 -13.73 6.01
CA MET A 233 -11.62 -14.16 6.83
C MET A 233 -11.86 -13.85 8.30
N ALA A 234 -12.57 -14.73 9.00
CA ALA A 234 -12.71 -14.62 10.45
C ALA A 234 -11.41 -14.99 11.18
N LEU A 235 -11.12 -14.28 12.24
CA LEU A 235 -10.10 -14.64 13.23
C LEU A 235 -10.75 -15.30 14.44
N PRO A 236 -10.06 -16.23 15.13
CA PRO A 236 -10.57 -16.79 16.37
C PRO A 236 -10.76 -15.67 17.41
N GLU A 237 -11.90 -15.66 18.04
CA GLU A 237 -12.16 -14.82 19.22
C GLU A 237 -11.36 -15.38 20.40
N ARG A 238 -10.64 -14.52 21.09
CA ARG A 238 -9.86 -14.90 22.28
C ARG A 238 -10.73 -14.84 23.53
#